data_9042882b2d57e8b8f8f27544575165d6
#
_entry.id   9042882b2d57e8b8f8f27544575165d6
#
_cell.length_a   1.000
_cell.length_b   1.000
_cell.length_c   1.000
_cell.angle_alpha   90.00
_cell.angle_beta   90.00
_cell.angle_gamma   90.00
#
_symmetry.space_group_name_H-M   'P 1'
#
loop_
_entity.id
_entity.type
_entity.pdbx_description
1 polymer ?
#
loop_
_entity_poly.entity_id
_entity_poly.type
_entity_poly.pdbx_seq_one_letter_code
_entity_poly.pdbx_strand_id
1 'polypeptide(L)'
;MSHSHLFSLSFITALPEFFLGDNPFYCDCEMEWLQKINQMAHRGTHPRVMDLDNVGCRLNNNKHGNGHERIPIMRVHNSQFLCPYQAHCFALCMCCDFFACDCRMQCPEGCSCFHDSTWSANVIQCSSRGHTDVPPLIPMDATSIHLDGNNFTGTLESQAFIGRKRVSSLFLNASLIGAINNQTFNGLTELEVLHLEDNLIHSLQGYEFGNLTSLKELYLQRNKLAYIDSNTFSALKSLEILHLHDNLLTLQPVWEWSGQLPALRALTLSSNPWSCQCDYVSRFVMYIEQGGQLSNLVIQDESSIQCQPTDQQQPPRFFLANANSTCTDAMAITLTDQSWSQVLSIAISLTALCIVIAVVSVIFFVFRTPLRVWLHSKYGVRMCSSSTCVRKKSSGGVQSRDKLYDAFVSYSVKDEDFVNQVLVGQLEQSEEPGYKLCLQHRDLPNNSSIADTYPSIATLCAKQVLVVSLPFLESEWPKIKYSVQDLRKWKPLLIVTQELSSLDLAKNPEFNILMKTAVVIRWSEAGFWNKLKYYLPDALAHFTYRRNIN
;
A
#
# COMPACT_ATOMS: atom_id res chain seq x y z
N MET A 1 22.72 3.03 -45.45
CA MET A 1 23.21 4.45 -45.61
C MET A 1 23.10 5.08 -44.23
N SER A 2 24.20 5.50 -43.65
CA SER A 2 24.17 6.17 -42.33
C SER A 2 23.79 7.64 -42.50
N HIS A 3 23.27 8.24 -41.44
CA HIS A 3 22.91 9.65 -41.35
C HIS A 3 24.06 10.58 -41.79
N SER A 4 25.31 10.19 -41.63
CA SER A 4 26.50 10.97 -42.02
C SER A 4 26.66 11.18 -43.54
N HIS A 5 26.17 10.27 -44.35
CA HIS A 5 26.33 10.39 -45.81
C HIS A 5 25.35 11.37 -46.48
N LEU A 6 24.18 11.63 -45.86
CA LEU A 6 23.20 12.58 -46.39
C LEU A 6 23.50 14.06 -46.04
N PHE A 7 24.29 14.29 -44.98
CA PHE A 7 24.59 15.66 -44.52
C PHE A 7 25.89 16.27 -45.07
N SER A 8 26.71 15.51 -45.79
CA SER A 8 27.95 16.06 -46.43
C SER A 8 27.66 16.98 -47.64
N LEU A 9 26.41 17.20 -48.02
CA LEU A 9 25.97 18.00 -49.16
C LEU A 9 25.59 19.45 -48.82
N SER A 10 26.10 20.03 -47.75
CA SER A 10 25.70 21.34 -47.19
C SER A 10 26.07 22.59 -48.04
N PHE A 11 26.57 22.43 -49.25
CA PHE A 11 26.96 23.55 -50.15
C PHE A 11 26.05 23.74 -51.38
N ILE A 12 24.92 23.03 -51.49
CA ILE A 12 24.03 23.12 -52.67
C ILE A 12 22.83 24.01 -52.32
N THR A 13 22.56 25.00 -53.15
CA THR A 13 21.45 25.98 -53.00
C THR A 13 20.06 25.35 -53.09
N ALA A 14 19.93 24.17 -53.67
CA ALA A 14 18.72 23.34 -53.65
C ALA A 14 19.09 21.97 -53.07
N LEU A 15 18.48 21.59 -51.94
CA LEU A 15 18.70 20.29 -51.35
C LEU A 15 18.13 19.18 -52.25
N PRO A 16 18.88 18.09 -52.50
CA PRO A 16 18.44 17.04 -53.41
C PRO A 16 17.18 16.33 -52.88
N GLU A 17 16.32 15.92 -53.78
CA GLU A 17 15.21 15.02 -53.55
C GLU A 17 15.69 13.59 -53.78
N PHE A 18 15.31 12.68 -52.88
CA PHE A 18 15.71 11.26 -52.92
C PHE A 18 14.48 10.37 -53.10
N PHE A 19 14.66 9.30 -53.85
CA PHE A 19 13.72 8.18 -53.96
C PHE A 19 14.44 6.97 -53.39
N LEU A 20 13.89 6.40 -52.28
CA LEU A 20 14.50 5.33 -51.53
C LEU A 20 13.65 4.06 -51.48
N GLY A 21 12.49 4.05 -52.11
CA GLY A 21 11.62 2.89 -52.24
C GLY A 21 12.33 1.69 -52.87
N ASP A 22 11.79 0.51 -52.63
CA ASP A 22 12.24 -0.79 -53.18
C ASP A 22 13.68 -1.20 -52.87
N ASN A 23 14.39 -0.45 -52.05
CA ASN A 23 15.72 -0.87 -51.56
C ASN A 23 15.62 -1.88 -50.42
N PRO A 24 16.61 -2.82 -50.31
CA PRO A 24 16.63 -3.86 -49.27
C PRO A 24 17.21 -3.33 -47.95
N PHE A 25 16.51 -2.38 -47.33
CA PHE A 25 16.93 -1.85 -46.05
C PHE A 25 16.68 -2.83 -44.89
N TYR A 26 17.49 -2.71 -43.85
CA TYR A 26 17.23 -3.28 -42.53
C TYR A 26 16.77 -2.17 -41.58
N CYS A 27 15.82 -2.49 -40.69
CA CYS A 27 15.34 -1.56 -39.69
C CYS A 27 16.34 -1.56 -38.51
N ASP A 28 17.52 -0.96 -38.72
CA ASP A 28 18.53 -0.79 -37.68
C ASP A 28 18.40 0.58 -36.99
N CYS A 29 19.11 0.78 -35.88
CA CYS A 29 19.02 2.02 -35.11
C CYS A 29 19.59 3.24 -35.87
N GLU A 30 20.39 3.02 -36.92
CA GLU A 30 20.86 4.09 -37.80
C GLU A 30 19.80 4.56 -38.79
N MET A 31 18.68 3.83 -38.97
CA MET A 31 17.60 4.15 -39.88
C MET A 31 16.43 4.90 -39.24
N GLU A 32 16.35 4.96 -37.92
CA GLU A 32 15.23 5.59 -37.19
C GLU A 32 14.98 7.05 -37.63
N TRP A 33 16.06 7.82 -37.87
CA TRP A 33 15.95 9.22 -38.29
C TRP A 33 15.19 9.41 -39.60
N LEU A 34 15.16 8.38 -40.46
CA LEU A 34 14.51 8.46 -41.78
C LEU A 34 12.98 8.65 -41.65
N GLN A 35 12.34 8.14 -40.58
CA GLN A 35 10.93 8.40 -40.30
C GLN A 35 10.61 9.89 -40.13
N LYS A 36 11.56 10.67 -39.63
CA LYS A 36 11.37 12.09 -39.29
C LYS A 36 11.96 13.05 -40.33
N ILE A 37 12.65 12.53 -41.35
CA ILE A 37 13.42 13.37 -42.28
C ILE A 37 12.58 14.42 -42.99
N ASN A 38 11.39 14.06 -43.47
CA ASN A 38 10.52 14.99 -44.19
C ASN A 38 9.88 16.03 -43.25
N GLN A 39 9.77 15.77 -41.95
CA GLN A 39 9.33 16.75 -40.95
C GLN A 39 10.39 17.83 -40.71
N MET A 40 11.67 17.48 -40.81
CA MET A 40 12.80 18.42 -40.70
C MET A 40 13.00 19.24 -41.97
N ALA A 41 12.56 18.75 -43.12
CA ALA A 41 12.72 19.41 -44.42
C ALA A 41 11.99 20.77 -44.55
N HIS A 42 10.99 21.03 -43.72
CA HIS A 42 10.29 22.33 -43.70
C HIS A 42 11.19 23.54 -43.38
N ARG A 43 12.38 23.28 -42.80
CA ARG A 43 13.35 24.34 -42.48
C ARG A 43 14.42 24.56 -43.57
N GLY A 44 14.32 23.85 -44.72
CA GLY A 44 15.28 23.96 -45.82
C GLY A 44 16.71 23.51 -45.48
N THR A 45 16.90 22.79 -44.38
CA THR A 45 18.23 22.33 -43.88
C THR A 45 18.51 20.86 -44.17
N HIS A 46 17.49 20.12 -44.61
CA HIS A 46 17.59 18.68 -44.84
C HIS A 46 17.01 18.27 -46.18
N PRO A 47 17.56 17.23 -46.86
CA PRO A 47 17.01 16.69 -48.09
C PRO A 47 15.61 16.07 -47.85
N ARG A 48 14.80 15.97 -48.91
CA ARG A 48 13.49 15.31 -48.87
C ARG A 48 13.57 13.92 -49.49
N VAL A 49 12.85 12.98 -48.87
CA VAL A 49 12.56 11.65 -49.45
C VAL A 49 11.13 11.67 -49.98
N MET A 50 11.00 11.57 -51.29
CA MET A 50 9.73 11.79 -51.99
C MET A 50 8.78 10.59 -51.89
N ASP A 51 9.34 9.41 -51.77
CA ASP A 51 8.63 8.12 -51.70
C ASP A 51 8.74 7.42 -50.35
N LEU A 52 8.81 8.20 -49.26
CA LEU A 52 9.02 7.69 -47.89
C LEU A 52 7.98 6.63 -47.48
N ASP A 53 6.74 6.77 -47.97
CA ASP A 53 5.66 5.79 -47.68
C ASP A 53 5.91 4.43 -48.34
N ASN A 54 6.73 4.36 -49.39
CA ASN A 54 7.12 3.15 -50.11
C ASN A 54 8.44 2.57 -49.61
N VAL A 55 9.12 3.26 -48.71
CA VAL A 55 10.34 2.75 -48.08
C VAL A 55 9.98 1.68 -47.08
N GLY A 56 10.39 0.44 -47.36
CA GLY A 56 10.23 -0.68 -46.47
C GLY A 56 11.56 -1.18 -45.95
N CYS A 57 11.60 -1.63 -44.71
CA CYS A 57 12.76 -2.29 -44.14
C CYS A 57 12.41 -3.67 -43.49
N ARG A 58 13.42 -4.50 -43.30
CA ARG A 58 13.31 -5.80 -42.64
C ARG A 58 13.77 -5.66 -41.20
N LEU A 59 12.97 -6.19 -40.26
CA LEU A 59 13.37 -6.24 -38.87
C LEU A 59 14.48 -7.27 -38.64
N ASN A 60 15.51 -6.90 -37.93
CA ASN A 60 16.62 -7.81 -37.53
C ASN A 60 16.16 -8.94 -36.62
N ASN A 61 14.93 -8.84 -36.07
CA ASN A 61 14.43 -9.62 -34.95
C ASN A 61 13.32 -10.63 -35.33
N ASN A 62 12.92 -10.76 -36.62
CA ASN A 62 11.79 -11.60 -37.03
C ASN A 62 12.18 -13.08 -37.17
N LYS A 63 11.99 -13.87 -36.10
CA LYS A 63 12.06 -15.34 -36.12
C LYS A 63 10.72 -16.05 -36.43
N HIS A 64 9.58 -15.37 -36.30
CA HIS A 64 8.25 -15.97 -36.43
C HIS A 64 7.47 -15.61 -37.71
N GLY A 65 8.02 -14.79 -38.58
CA GLY A 65 7.45 -14.54 -39.91
C GLY A 65 8.39 -15.01 -41.02
N ASN A 66 7.82 -15.36 -42.18
CA ASN A 66 8.61 -15.58 -43.39
C ASN A 66 9.59 -14.42 -43.55
N GLY A 67 10.88 -14.64 -43.30
CA GLY A 67 11.95 -13.62 -43.19
C GLY A 67 12.15 -12.69 -44.39
N HIS A 68 11.12 -12.51 -45.20
CA HIS A 68 11.07 -11.70 -46.41
C HIS A 68 10.04 -10.56 -46.36
N GLU A 69 9.23 -10.46 -45.29
CA GLU A 69 8.23 -9.41 -45.21
C GLU A 69 8.89 -8.06 -44.94
N ARG A 70 8.72 -7.14 -45.84
CA ARG A 70 9.14 -5.74 -45.69
C ARG A 70 8.03 -4.97 -45.00
N ILE A 71 8.37 -4.29 -43.93
CA ILE A 71 7.43 -3.42 -43.22
C ILE A 71 7.70 -1.99 -43.66
N PRO A 72 6.66 -1.21 -44.05
CA PRO A 72 6.84 0.21 -44.31
C PRO A 72 7.49 0.93 -43.15
N ILE A 73 8.56 1.67 -43.36
CA ILE A 73 9.37 2.29 -42.30
C ILE A 73 8.52 3.19 -41.41
N MET A 74 7.50 3.83 -41.94
CA MET A 74 6.56 4.68 -41.20
C MET A 74 5.67 3.92 -40.21
N ARG A 75 5.58 2.59 -40.33
CA ARG A 75 4.81 1.71 -39.41
C ARG A 75 5.68 1.02 -38.36
N VAL A 76 7.00 1.09 -38.48
CA VAL A 76 7.93 0.50 -37.55
C VAL A 76 7.96 1.35 -36.27
N HIS A 77 7.76 0.74 -35.11
CA HIS A 77 7.87 1.44 -33.83
C HIS A 77 9.35 1.75 -33.51
N ASN A 78 9.65 2.86 -32.84
CA ASN A 78 11.02 3.29 -32.55
C ASN A 78 11.85 2.22 -31.84
N SER A 79 11.25 1.46 -30.92
CA SER A 79 11.90 0.36 -30.21
C SER A 79 12.27 -0.85 -31.08
N GLN A 80 11.84 -0.89 -32.33
CA GLN A 80 12.15 -1.96 -33.29
C GLN A 80 13.34 -1.64 -34.19
N PHE A 81 13.86 -0.40 -34.14
CA PHE A 81 15.11 -0.02 -34.80
C PHE A 81 16.30 -0.39 -33.96
N LEU A 82 16.85 -1.59 -34.20
CA LEU A 82 17.84 -2.21 -33.34
C LEU A 82 19.19 -2.40 -34.04
N CYS A 83 20.27 -1.95 -33.40
CA CYS A 83 21.65 -2.18 -33.81
C CYS A 83 22.30 -3.31 -33.02
N PRO A 84 23.05 -4.21 -33.67
CA PRO A 84 23.76 -5.25 -32.97
C PRO A 84 24.99 -4.73 -32.22
N TYR A 85 25.28 -5.32 -31.08
CA TYR A 85 26.52 -5.07 -30.33
C TYR A 85 27.12 -6.34 -29.76
N GLN A 86 28.44 -6.35 -29.51
CA GLN A 86 29.17 -7.45 -28.86
C GLN A 86 29.49 -7.12 -27.41
N ALA A 87 29.81 -5.87 -27.14
CA ALA A 87 30.07 -5.37 -25.80
C ALA A 87 29.73 -3.89 -25.74
N HIS A 88 29.22 -3.45 -24.61
CA HIS A 88 29.03 -2.03 -24.36
C HIS A 88 29.35 -1.70 -22.90
N CYS A 89 29.52 -0.41 -22.62
CA CYS A 89 29.77 0.10 -21.29
C CYS A 89 28.51 0.74 -20.75
N PHE A 90 28.05 0.30 -19.58
CA PHE A 90 26.88 0.89 -18.95
C PHE A 90 27.12 2.38 -18.65
N ALA A 91 26.21 3.25 -19.08
CA ALA A 91 26.40 4.71 -19.06
C ALA A 91 26.70 5.32 -17.68
N LEU A 92 26.32 4.65 -16.60
CA LEU A 92 26.61 5.08 -15.22
C LEU A 92 27.97 4.61 -14.69
N CYS A 93 28.69 3.81 -15.46
CA CYS A 93 30.00 3.30 -15.09
C CYS A 93 31.11 4.17 -15.66
N MET A 94 31.84 4.86 -14.80
CA MET A 94 33.00 5.69 -15.20
C MET A 94 34.29 4.90 -15.36
N CYS A 95 34.26 3.58 -15.23
CA CYS A 95 35.46 2.73 -15.19
C CYS A 95 35.65 1.82 -16.42
N CYS A 96 34.94 2.07 -17.52
CA CYS A 96 34.98 1.21 -18.71
C CYS A 96 36.36 1.11 -19.39
N ASP A 97 37.27 2.05 -19.11
CA ASP A 97 38.63 2.05 -19.66
C ASP A 97 39.59 1.18 -18.84
N PHE A 98 39.15 0.64 -17.69
CA PHE A 98 40.00 -0.18 -16.82
C PHE A 98 39.68 -1.68 -16.98
N PHE A 99 40.73 -2.50 -17.12
CA PHE A 99 40.63 -3.94 -17.34
C PHE A 99 39.87 -4.70 -16.21
N ALA A 100 39.89 -4.18 -15.01
CA ALA A 100 39.23 -4.77 -13.84
C ALA A 100 37.78 -4.22 -13.58
N CYS A 101 37.17 -3.59 -14.57
CA CYS A 101 35.88 -2.96 -14.41
C CYS A 101 34.73 -3.94 -14.73
N ASP A 102 33.86 -4.20 -13.76
CA ASP A 102 32.67 -5.05 -13.93
C ASP A 102 31.55 -4.37 -14.77
N CYS A 103 31.76 -3.15 -15.22
CA CYS A 103 30.79 -2.38 -15.98
C CYS A 103 30.75 -2.72 -17.47
N ARG A 104 31.69 -3.49 -17.98
CA ARG A 104 31.71 -3.88 -19.38
C ARG A 104 30.77 -5.06 -19.61
N MET A 105 29.60 -4.74 -20.13
CA MET A 105 28.58 -5.72 -20.49
C MET A 105 28.97 -6.38 -21.81
N GLN A 106 29.16 -7.68 -21.77
CA GLN A 106 29.39 -8.48 -22.98
C GLN A 106 28.13 -9.21 -23.35
N CYS A 107 27.90 -9.35 -24.67
CA CYS A 107 26.84 -10.23 -25.15
C CYS A 107 27.20 -11.67 -24.80
N PRO A 108 26.28 -12.45 -24.17
CA PRO A 108 26.57 -13.82 -23.78
C PRO A 108 26.95 -14.68 -24.99
N GLU A 109 27.80 -15.67 -24.77
CA GLU A 109 28.23 -16.57 -25.83
C GLU A 109 27.04 -17.32 -26.44
N GLY A 110 27.01 -17.42 -27.76
CA GLY A 110 25.90 -18.03 -28.51
C GLY A 110 24.67 -17.13 -28.65
N CYS A 111 24.64 -15.94 -28.04
CA CYS A 111 23.54 -14.98 -28.15
C CYS A 111 23.83 -13.87 -29.16
N SER A 112 22.82 -13.11 -29.50
CA SER A 112 22.91 -11.87 -30.28
C SER A 112 22.28 -10.73 -29.48
N CYS A 113 22.96 -9.63 -29.31
CA CYS A 113 22.50 -8.51 -28.50
C CYS A 113 22.25 -7.29 -29.38
N PHE A 114 21.17 -6.58 -29.06
CA PHE A 114 20.74 -5.44 -29.84
C PHE A 114 20.33 -4.29 -28.92
N HIS A 115 20.55 -3.05 -29.37
CA HIS A 115 20.11 -1.86 -28.66
C HIS A 115 19.42 -0.89 -29.63
N ASP A 116 18.57 -0.04 -29.10
CA ASP A 116 18.02 1.11 -29.85
C ASP A 116 19.03 2.29 -29.84
N SER A 117 18.75 3.33 -30.61
CA SER A 117 19.59 4.53 -30.74
C SER A 117 19.89 5.21 -29.39
N THR A 118 19.02 5.04 -28.39
CA THR A 118 19.07 5.72 -27.09
C THR A 118 19.52 4.83 -25.93
N TRP A 119 19.77 3.55 -26.17
CA TRP A 119 20.02 2.53 -25.13
C TRP A 119 18.86 2.40 -24.11
N SER A 120 17.65 2.79 -24.52
CA SER A 120 16.45 2.57 -23.72
C SER A 120 15.94 1.13 -23.86
N ALA A 121 16.16 0.53 -25.02
CA ALA A 121 15.94 -0.89 -25.26
C ALA A 121 17.26 -1.64 -25.42
N ASN A 122 17.43 -2.71 -24.66
CA ASN A 122 18.52 -3.65 -24.77
C ASN A 122 17.96 -5.08 -24.83
N VAL A 123 18.00 -5.67 -26.01
CA VAL A 123 17.38 -6.97 -26.34
C VAL A 123 18.43 -8.04 -26.47
N ILE A 124 18.32 -9.08 -25.66
CA ILE A 124 19.22 -10.23 -25.63
C ILE A 124 18.53 -11.42 -26.28
N GLN A 125 19.04 -11.86 -27.42
CA GLN A 125 18.47 -12.99 -28.19
C GLN A 125 19.33 -14.22 -28.08
N CYS A 126 18.89 -15.17 -27.30
CA CYS A 126 19.50 -16.49 -27.14
C CYS A 126 18.55 -17.63 -27.56
N SER A 127 17.49 -17.31 -28.32
CA SER A 127 16.44 -18.30 -28.68
C SER A 127 17.02 -19.42 -29.53
N SER A 128 16.65 -20.69 -29.22
CA SER A 128 16.99 -21.90 -29.98
C SER A 128 18.50 -22.06 -30.22
N ARG A 129 19.31 -21.74 -29.22
CA ARG A 129 20.78 -21.87 -29.27
C ARG A 129 21.30 -23.15 -28.60
N GLY A 130 20.40 -23.94 -28.03
CA GLY A 130 20.75 -25.19 -27.35
C GLY A 130 21.33 -24.97 -25.95
N HIS A 131 21.05 -23.83 -25.34
CA HIS A 131 21.43 -23.58 -23.95
C HIS A 131 20.74 -24.59 -23.02
N THR A 132 21.49 -25.15 -22.07
CA THR A 132 20.98 -26.01 -20.99
C THR A 132 20.72 -25.26 -19.71
N ASP A 133 21.36 -24.10 -19.57
CA ASP A 133 21.28 -23.22 -18.41
C ASP A 133 21.13 -21.76 -18.86
N VAL A 134 20.62 -20.91 -17.99
CA VAL A 134 20.56 -19.48 -18.27
C VAL A 134 21.98 -18.94 -18.45
N PRO A 135 22.30 -18.31 -19.59
CA PRO A 135 23.67 -17.82 -19.84
C PRO A 135 24.13 -16.90 -18.71
N PRO A 136 25.33 -17.12 -18.17
CA PRO A 136 25.94 -16.17 -17.25
C PRO A 136 26.21 -14.85 -17.99
N LEU A 137 26.39 -13.77 -17.33
CA LEU A 137 26.77 -12.47 -17.92
C LEU A 137 25.72 -11.83 -18.84
N ILE A 138 24.41 -12.16 -18.67
CA ILE A 138 23.37 -11.35 -19.31
C ILE A 138 23.53 -9.89 -18.84
N PRO A 139 23.57 -8.90 -19.74
CA PRO A 139 23.70 -7.48 -19.39
C PRO A 139 22.69 -7.04 -18.33
N MET A 140 23.14 -6.26 -17.34
CA MET A 140 22.29 -5.80 -16.22
C MET A 140 21.22 -4.80 -16.64
N ASP A 141 21.44 -4.11 -17.77
CA ASP A 141 20.51 -3.16 -18.39
C ASP A 141 19.63 -3.77 -19.47
N ALA A 142 19.65 -5.11 -19.62
CA ALA A 142 18.74 -5.81 -20.51
C ALA A 142 17.28 -5.43 -20.22
N THR A 143 16.52 -5.16 -21.27
CA THR A 143 15.08 -4.83 -21.20
C THR A 143 14.21 -5.98 -21.69
N SER A 144 14.71 -6.78 -22.62
CA SER A 144 14.03 -7.98 -23.12
C SER A 144 15.03 -9.13 -23.26
N ILE A 145 14.66 -10.31 -22.75
CA ILE A 145 15.51 -11.51 -22.80
C ILE A 145 14.71 -12.62 -23.48
N HIS A 146 15.27 -13.13 -24.59
CA HIS A 146 14.72 -14.24 -25.35
C HIS A 146 15.57 -15.49 -25.15
N LEU A 147 15.03 -16.43 -24.41
CA LEU A 147 15.64 -17.73 -24.10
C LEU A 147 14.74 -18.88 -24.58
N ASP A 148 13.72 -18.58 -25.38
CA ASP A 148 12.77 -19.52 -25.94
C ASP A 148 13.43 -20.59 -26.82
N GLY A 149 12.86 -21.78 -26.85
CA GLY A 149 13.29 -22.90 -27.70
C GLY A 149 14.65 -23.50 -27.30
N ASN A 150 15.10 -23.30 -26.06
CA ASN A 150 16.32 -23.93 -25.53
C ASN A 150 16.02 -25.27 -24.81
N ASN A 151 16.97 -25.82 -24.12
CA ASN A 151 16.89 -27.13 -23.49
C ASN A 151 17.19 -27.05 -21.99
N PHE A 152 16.39 -26.31 -21.25
CA PHE A 152 16.51 -26.16 -19.77
C PHE A 152 15.85 -27.37 -19.08
N THR A 153 16.30 -28.61 -19.43
CA THR A 153 15.73 -29.83 -18.87
C THR A 153 15.83 -29.84 -17.35
N GLY A 154 14.67 -29.87 -16.69
CA GLY A 154 14.59 -29.91 -15.22
C GLY A 154 14.08 -28.65 -14.60
N THR A 155 14.81 -28.12 -13.64
CA THR A 155 14.40 -26.98 -12.80
C THR A 155 15.23 -25.75 -13.12
N LEU A 156 14.59 -24.60 -13.36
CA LEU A 156 15.29 -23.33 -13.44
C LEU A 156 15.90 -22.97 -12.10
N GLU A 157 17.18 -22.59 -12.13
CA GLU A 157 17.95 -22.28 -10.93
C GLU A 157 17.44 -21.06 -10.18
N SER A 158 17.68 -21.06 -8.88
CA SER A 158 17.42 -19.92 -8.00
C SER A 158 18.28 -18.74 -8.40
N GLN A 159 17.73 -17.53 -8.40
CA GLN A 159 18.43 -16.27 -8.69
C GLN A 159 19.06 -16.17 -10.08
N ALA A 160 18.58 -16.95 -11.06
CA ALA A 160 19.12 -16.96 -12.42
C ALA A 160 19.13 -15.56 -13.08
N PHE A 161 18.21 -14.69 -12.70
CA PHE A 161 18.06 -13.33 -13.26
C PHE A 161 18.39 -12.21 -12.27
N ILE A 162 19.14 -12.49 -11.21
CA ILE A 162 19.46 -11.48 -10.20
C ILE A 162 20.19 -10.29 -10.81
N GLY A 163 19.83 -9.07 -10.38
CA GLY A 163 20.45 -7.82 -10.83
C GLY A 163 19.89 -7.24 -12.14
N ARG A 164 18.96 -7.89 -12.85
CA ARG A 164 18.40 -7.44 -14.14
C ARG A 164 17.07 -6.70 -13.93
N LYS A 165 17.09 -5.60 -13.19
CA LYS A 165 15.87 -4.86 -12.78
C LYS A 165 15.07 -4.28 -13.93
N ARG A 166 15.73 -3.90 -15.04
CA ARG A 166 15.11 -3.26 -16.19
C ARG A 166 14.43 -4.21 -17.17
N VAL A 167 14.50 -5.52 -16.92
CA VAL A 167 13.83 -6.51 -17.78
C VAL A 167 12.32 -6.34 -17.65
N SER A 168 11.69 -5.95 -18.75
CA SER A 168 10.24 -5.84 -18.89
C SER A 168 9.61 -7.06 -19.55
N SER A 169 10.36 -7.81 -20.37
CA SER A 169 9.86 -8.98 -21.09
C SER A 169 10.85 -10.14 -21.03
N LEU A 170 10.37 -11.33 -20.63
CA LEU A 170 11.17 -12.53 -20.54
C LEU A 170 10.47 -13.68 -21.27
N PHE A 171 11.17 -14.26 -22.25
CA PHE A 171 10.68 -15.37 -23.07
C PHE A 171 11.45 -16.65 -22.71
N LEU A 172 10.74 -17.62 -22.15
CA LEU A 172 11.22 -18.95 -21.73
C LEU A 172 10.34 -20.07 -22.30
N ASN A 173 9.49 -19.74 -23.26
CA ASN A 173 8.56 -20.69 -23.87
C ASN A 173 9.30 -21.76 -24.69
N ALA A 174 8.67 -22.91 -24.86
CA ALA A 174 9.19 -24.05 -25.60
C ALA A 174 10.61 -24.50 -25.19
N SER A 175 10.93 -24.45 -23.91
CA SER A 175 12.31 -24.63 -23.40
C SER A 175 12.48 -25.82 -22.47
N LEU A 176 11.51 -26.77 -22.46
CA LEU A 176 11.50 -28.03 -21.71
C LEU A 176 11.64 -27.85 -20.18
N ILE A 177 11.18 -26.73 -19.64
CA ILE A 177 11.24 -26.41 -18.21
C ILE A 177 10.24 -27.28 -17.46
N GLY A 178 10.71 -28.08 -16.47
CA GLY A 178 9.88 -28.98 -15.66
C GLY A 178 9.39 -28.34 -14.36
N ALA A 179 10.18 -27.46 -13.76
CA ALA A 179 9.86 -26.76 -12.52
C ALA A 179 10.60 -25.40 -12.43
N ILE A 180 10.11 -24.55 -11.55
CA ILE A 180 10.67 -23.23 -11.25
C ILE A 180 11.07 -23.22 -9.78
N ASN A 181 12.33 -22.90 -9.49
CA ASN A 181 12.82 -22.82 -8.12
C ASN A 181 12.28 -21.56 -7.40
N ASN A 182 12.36 -21.59 -6.08
CA ASN A 182 12.16 -20.39 -5.28
C ASN A 182 13.18 -19.32 -5.68
N GLN A 183 12.72 -18.08 -5.82
CA GLN A 183 13.55 -16.91 -6.17
C GLN A 183 14.21 -16.97 -7.59
N THR A 184 13.77 -17.85 -8.49
CA THR A 184 14.29 -17.87 -9.87
C THR A 184 14.18 -16.49 -10.54
N PHE A 185 13.04 -15.84 -10.39
CA PHE A 185 12.78 -14.52 -10.97
C PHE A 185 13.14 -13.36 -10.02
N ASN A 186 13.90 -13.63 -8.98
CA ASN A 186 14.31 -12.58 -8.05
C ASN A 186 15.20 -11.54 -8.76
N GLY A 187 14.88 -10.26 -8.56
CA GLY A 187 15.56 -9.13 -9.21
C GLY A 187 14.85 -8.57 -10.44
N LEU A 188 13.83 -9.25 -10.99
CA LEU A 188 13.04 -8.79 -12.13
C LEU A 188 11.88 -7.88 -11.68
N THR A 189 12.18 -6.77 -11.03
CA THR A 189 11.19 -5.90 -10.40
C THR A 189 10.29 -5.13 -11.39
N GLU A 190 10.76 -4.94 -12.62
CA GLU A 190 10.05 -4.22 -13.70
C GLU A 190 9.45 -5.20 -14.74
N LEU A 191 9.44 -6.51 -14.45
CA LEU A 191 8.92 -7.50 -15.40
C LEU A 191 7.41 -7.32 -15.60
N GLU A 192 7.02 -7.09 -16.84
CA GLU A 192 5.63 -6.90 -17.25
C GLU A 192 5.08 -8.12 -18.00
N VAL A 193 5.91 -8.81 -18.80
CA VAL A 193 5.50 -9.93 -19.65
C VAL A 193 6.40 -11.14 -19.41
N LEU A 194 5.79 -12.28 -19.07
CA LEU A 194 6.49 -13.54 -18.84
C LEU A 194 5.88 -14.67 -19.68
N HIS A 195 6.68 -15.21 -20.61
CA HIS A 195 6.33 -16.34 -21.44
C HIS A 195 6.92 -17.63 -20.90
N LEU A 196 6.08 -18.54 -20.46
CA LEU A 196 6.40 -19.89 -19.96
C LEU A 196 5.57 -20.98 -20.66
N GLU A 197 4.85 -20.62 -21.73
CA GLU A 197 4.04 -21.57 -22.49
C GLU A 197 4.90 -22.65 -23.18
N ASP A 198 4.27 -23.75 -23.57
CA ASP A 198 4.92 -24.89 -24.25
C ASP A 198 6.09 -25.50 -23.47
N ASN A 199 5.94 -25.60 -22.15
CA ASN A 199 6.94 -26.21 -21.27
C ASN A 199 6.39 -27.51 -20.60
N LEU A 200 7.12 -28.03 -19.64
CA LEU A 200 6.78 -29.27 -18.92
C LEU A 200 6.46 -29.00 -17.44
N ILE A 201 6.03 -27.80 -17.07
CA ILE A 201 5.78 -27.41 -15.68
C ILE A 201 4.57 -28.20 -15.16
N HIS A 202 4.76 -28.96 -14.04
CA HIS A 202 3.74 -29.85 -13.49
C HIS A 202 2.94 -29.21 -12.36
N SER A 203 3.56 -28.33 -11.57
CA SER A 203 2.92 -27.69 -10.41
C SER A 203 3.53 -26.34 -10.10
N LEU A 204 2.75 -25.49 -9.45
CA LEU A 204 3.17 -24.22 -8.86
C LEU A 204 2.89 -24.28 -7.36
N GLN A 205 3.92 -24.01 -6.54
CA GLN A 205 3.91 -24.22 -5.08
C GLN A 205 3.61 -22.92 -4.29
N GLY A 206 3.42 -21.80 -4.99
CA GLY A 206 3.04 -20.52 -4.38
C GLY A 206 4.18 -19.52 -4.17
N TYR A 207 5.41 -19.90 -4.44
CA TYR A 207 6.58 -19.04 -4.25
C TYR A 207 7.22 -18.54 -5.56
N GLU A 208 6.82 -19.07 -6.70
CA GLU A 208 7.50 -18.87 -7.99
C GLU A 208 7.47 -17.40 -8.45
N PHE A 209 6.36 -16.73 -8.21
CA PHE A 209 6.12 -15.38 -8.72
C PHE A 209 6.09 -14.29 -7.62
N GLY A 210 6.56 -14.60 -6.41
CA GLY A 210 6.38 -13.76 -5.22
C GLY A 210 6.92 -12.32 -5.33
N ASN A 211 7.90 -12.06 -6.21
CA ASN A 211 8.53 -10.75 -6.37
C ASN A 211 8.11 -10.01 -7.65
N LEU A 212 7.21 -10.58 -8.45
CA LEU A 212 6.81 -10.03 -9.75
C LEU A 212 5.62 -9.07 -9.66
N THR A 213 5.72 -8.04 -8.84
CA THR A 213 4.59 -7.12 -8.57
C THR A 213 4.16 -6.28 -9.77
N SER A 214 5.02 -6.09 -10.76
CA SER A 214 4.77 -5.32 -11.99
C SER A 214 4.21 -6.18 -13.13
N LEU A 215 4.10 -7.50 -12.94
CA LEU A 215 3.72 -8.44 -14.00
C LEU A 215 2.28 -8.17 -14.46
N LYS A 216 2.11 -7.96 -15.78
CA LYS A 216 0.84 -7.70 -16.46
C LYS A 216 0.35 -8.90 -17.25
N GLU A 217 1.26 -9.66 -17.85
CA GLU A 217 0.94 -10.77 -18.74
C GLU A 217 1.73 -12.02 -18.34
N LEU A 218 1.01 -13.11 -18.08
CA LEU A 218 1.59 -14.42 -17.72
C LEU A 218 1.01 -15.51 -18.62
N TYR A 219 1.90 -16.16 -19.37
CA TYR A 219 1.58 -17.19 -20.32
C TYR A 219 2.06 -18.55 -19.79
N LEU A 220 1.13 -19.43 -19.40
CA LEU A 220 1.37 -20.77 -18.84
C LEU A 220 0.63 -21.86 -19.61
N GLN A 221 0.00 -21.54 -20.74
CA GLN A 221 -0.71 -22.51 -21.56
C GLN A 221 0.23 -23.58 -22.14
N ARG A 222 -0.33 -24.72 -22.49
CA ARG A 222 0.41 -25.86 -23.05
C ARG A 222 1.57 -26.33 -22.16
N ASN A 223 1.25 -26.49 -20.86
CA ASN A 223 2.13 -27.11 -19.86
C ASN A 223 1.53 -28.42 -19.33
N LYS A 224 2.05 -28.92 -18.23
CA LYS A 224 1.58 -30.11 -17.52
C LYS A 224 0.98 -29.80 -16.16
N LEU A 225 0.51 -28.56 -15.96
CA LEU A 225 0.03 -28.05 -14.66
C LEU A 225 -1.18 -28.84 -14.19
N ALA A 226 -1.00 -29.64 -13.14
CA ALA A 226 -2.05 -30.37 -12.45
C ALA A 226 -2.43 -29.73 -11.11
N TYR A 227 -1.52 -28.94 -10.52
CA TYR A 227 -1.70 -28.28 -9.24
C TYR A 227 -1.16 -26.85 -9.26
N ILE A 228 -1.94 -25.91 -8.71
CA ILE A 228 -1.55 -24.52 -8.48
C ILE A 228 -1.92 -24.20 -7.03
N ASP A 229 -0.94 -23.80 -6.21
CA ASP A 229 -1.18 -23.39 -4.83
C ASP A 229 -2.04 -22.11 -4.77
N SER A 230 -2.84 -21.99 -3.73
CA SER A 230 -3.76 -20.87 -3.55
C SER A 230 -3.06 -19.50 -3.51
N ASN A 231 -1.80 -19.44 -3.06
CA ASN A 231 -1.03 -18.21 -2.93
C ASN A 231 -0.20 -17.85 -4.16
N THR A 232 -0.18 -18.70 -5.20
CA THR A 232 0.69 -18.55 -6.39
C THR A 232 0.57 -17.17 -7.03
N PHE A 233 -0.63 -16.65 -7.12
CA PHE A 233 -0.91 -15.37 -7.76
C PHE A 233 -1.05 -14.19 -6.77
N SER A 234 -0.87 -14.43 -5.49
CA SER A 234 -1.15 -13.44 -4.44
C SER A 234 -0.34 -12.15 -4.55
N ALA A 235 0.88 -12.21 -5.10
CA ALA A 235 1.76 -11.06 -5.32
C ALA A 235 1.46 -10.29 -6.61
N LEU A 236 0.74 -10.89 -7.57
CA LEU A 236 0.58 -10.38 -8.94
C LEU A 236 -0.56 -9.37 -9.06
N LYS A 237 -0.50 -8.27 -8.31
CA LYS A 237 -1.59 -7.27 -8.25
C LYS A 237 -1.83 -6.51 -9.56
N SER A 238 -0.84 -6.47 -10.44
CA SER A 238 -0.90 -5.79 -11.74
C SER A 238 -1.27 -6.72 -12.91
N LEU A 239 -1.51 -8.02 -12.64
CA LEU A 239 -1.73 -9.01 -13.69
C LEU A 239 -3.05 -8.76 -14.42
N GLU A 240 -2.97 -8.52 -15.73
CA GLU A 240 -4.10 -8.24 -16.62
C GLU A 240 -4.47 -9.45 -17.49
N ILE A 241 -3.49 -10.26 -17.88
CA ILE A 241 -3.65 -11.41 -18.78
C ILE A 241 -3.05 -12.66 -18.15
N LEU A 242 -3.85 -13.73 -18.04
CA LEU A 242 -3.41 -15.04 -17.56
C LEU A 242 -3.91 -16.15 -18.50
N HIS A 243 -2.99 -16.87 -19.12
CA HIS A 243 -3.32 -17.99 -20.00
C HIS A 243 -2.98 -19.31 -19.33
N LEU A 244 -3.99 -20.17 -19.13
CA LEU A 244 -3.88 -21.49 -18.48
C LEU A 244 -4.49 -22.64 -19.30
N HIS A 245 -4.95 -22.38 -20.54
CA HIS A 245 -5.52 -23.42 -21.38
C HIS A 245 -4.48 -24.50 -21.75
N ASP A 246 -4.93 -25.67 -22.16
CA ASP A 246 -4.08 -26.80 -22.49
C ASP A 246 -3.13 -27.21 -21.35
N ASN A 247 -3.71 -27.50 -20.18
CA ASN A 247 -3.01 -28.02 -19.01
C ASN A 247 -3.73 -29.23 -18.42
N LEU A 248 -3.37 -29.67 -17.22
CA LEU A 248 -3.94 -30.83 -16.55
C LEU A 248 -4.74 -30.50 -15.30
N LEU A 249 -5.31 -29.29 -15.25
CA LEU A 249 -6.08 -28.80 -14.10
C LEU A 249 -7.43 -29.52 -14.00
N THR A 250 -7.77 -29.98 -12.78
CA THR A 250 -9.00 -30.77 -12.55
C THR A 250 -9.97 -30.09 -11.58
N LEU A 251 -9.55 -29.78 -10.36
CA LEU A 251 -10.39 -29.27 -9.26
C LEU A 251 -9.85 -27.96 -8.68
N GLN A 252 -9.21 -27.13 -9.50
CA GLN A 252 -8.68 -25.84 -9.03
C GLN A 252 -9.80 -24.83 -8.77
N PRO A 253 -9.81 -24.15 -7.64
CA PRO A 253 -10.84 -23.18 -7.28
C PRO A 253 -10.59 -21.83 -7.99
N VAL A 254 -10.82 -21.79 -9.31
CA VAL A 254 -10.53 -20.60 -10.16
C VAL A 254 -11.27 -19.34 -9.71
N TRP A 255 -12.40 -19.48 -9.03
CA TRP A 255 -13.17 -18.37 -8.46
C TRP A 255 -12.47 -17.65 -7.31
N GLU A 256 -11.49 -18.26 -6.65
CA GLU A 256 -10.69 -17.64 -5.59
C GLU A 256 -9.64 -16.68 -6.13
N TRP A 257 -9.22 -16.87 -7.39
CA TRP A 257 -8.19 -16.05 -8.02
C TRP A 257 -8.66 -14.62 -8.30
N SER A 258 -9.95 -14.40 -8.56
CA SER A 258 -10.50 -13.08 -8.83
C SER A 258 -10.28 -12.09 -7.67
N GLY A 259 -10.32 -12.58 -6.43
CA GLY A 259 -10.02 -11.78 -5.24
C GLY A 259 -8.53 -11.44 -5.08
N GLN A 260 -7.66 -12.25 -5.66
CA GLN A 260 -6.20 -12.06 -5.60
C GLN A 260 -5.69 -11.18 -6.75
N LEU A 261 -6.35 -11.19 -7.90
CA LEU A 261 -5.95 -10.56 -9.15
C LEU A 261 -6.90 -9.41 -9.53
N PRO A 262 -6.83 -8.26 -8.85
CA PRO A 262 -7.78 -7.15 -9.04
C PRO A 262 -7.69 -6.49 -10.41
N ALA A 263 -6.57 -6.63 -11.12
CA ALA A 263 -6.34 -6.04 -12.44
C ALA A 263 -6.68 -7.00 -13.59
N LEU A 264 -7.04 -8.27 -13.30
CA LEU A 264 -7.21 -9.30 -14.32
C LEU A 264 -8.37 -8.97 -15.27
N ARG A 265 -8.08 -8.98 -16.58
CA ARG A 265 -9.04 -8.65 -17.66
C ARG A 265 -9.25 -9.82 -18.61
N ALA A 266 -8.24 -10.67 -18.81
CA ALA A 266 -8.29 -11.80 -19.73
C ALA A 266 -7.78 -13.08 -19.06
N LEU A 267 -8.59 -14.13 -19.14
CA LEU A 267 -8.28 -15.46 -18.61
C LEU A 267 -8.65 -16.51 -19.64
N THR A 268 -7.80 -17.54 -19.82
CA THR A 268 -8.13 -18.72 -20.63
C THR A 268 -7.99 -20.01 -19.83
N LEU A 269 -8.96 -20.91 -19.93
CA LEU A 269 -9.09 -22.11 -19.10
C LEU A 269 -9.46 -23.38 -19.88
N SER A 270 -9.70 -23.31 -21.19
CA SER A 270 -10.10 -24.45 -22.02
C SER A 270 -9.05 -25.55 -22.09
N SER A 271 -9.41 -26.70 -22.62
CA SER A 271 -8.50 -27.85 -22.80
C SER A 271 -7.80 -28.30 -21.51
N ASN A 272 -8.48 -28.17 -20.37
CA ASN A 272 -8.10 -28.77 -19.09
C ASN A 272 -9.09 -29.86 -18.74
N PRO A 273 -8.68 -30.96 -18.05
CA PRO A 273 -9.57 -32.05 -17.65
C PRO A 273 -10.38 -31.68 -16.39
N TRP A 274 -11.17 -30.61 -16.46
CA TRP A 274 -11.98 -30.14 -15.35
C TRP A 274 -12.95 -31.23 -14.86
N SER A 275 -13.21 -31.26 -13.56
CA SER A 275 -14.14 -32.23 -12.97
C SER A 275 -15.59 -31.91 -13.32
N CYS A 276 -16.36 -32.98 -13.68
CA CYS A 276 -17.80 -32.88 -13.85
C CYS A 276 -18.61 -33.08 -12.55
N GLN A 277 -17.99 -32.97 -11.36
CA GLN A 277 -18.71 -32.99 -10.10
C GLN A 277 -19.66 -31.80 -10.01
N CYS A 278 -20.93 -32.05 -9.68
CA CYS A 278 -21.96 -31.00 -9.72
C CYS A 278 -21.65 -29.78 -8.83
N ASP A 279 -21.07 -30.00 -7.66
CA ASP A 279 -20.65 -28.94 -6.74
C ASP A 279 -19.60 -28.03 -7.39
N TYR A 280 -18.62 -28.64 -8.07
CA TYR A 280 -17.55 -27.92 -8.76
C TYR A 280 -18.09 -27.17 -9.98
N VAL A 281 -18.87 -27.87 -10.82
CA VAL A 281 -19.47 -27.31 -12.04
C VAL A 281 -20.35 -26.10 -11.70
N SER A 282 -21.20 -26.23 -10.68
CA SER A 282 -22.10 -25.15 -10.28
C SER A 282 -21.34 -23.89 -9.85
N ARG A 283 -20.30 -24.04 -9.04
CA ARG A 283 -19.46 -22.88 -8.62
C ARG A 283 -18.70 -22.27 -9.79
N PHE A 284 -18.20 -23.11 -10.69
CA PHE A 284 -17.45 -22.66 -11.85
C PHE A 284 -18.35 -21.90 -12.84
N VAL A 285 -19.55 -22.42 -13.13
CA VAL A 285 -20.54 -21.74 -13.99
C VAL A 285 -20.98 -20.42 -13.36
N MET A 286 -21.29 -20.40 -12.05
CA MET A 286 -21.59 -19.15 -11.34
C MET A 286 -20.44 -18.14 -11.47
N TYR A 287 -19.21 -18.58 -11.41
CA TYR A 287 -18.05 -17.71 -11.58
C TYR A 287 -17.97 -17.12 -13.00
N ILE A 288 -18.20 -17.95 -14.05
CA ILE A 288 -18.21 -17.48 -15.44
C ILE A 288 -19.34 -16.45 -15.64
N GLU A 289 -20.57 -16.76 -15.17
CA GLU A 289 -21.73 -15.88 -15.33
C GLU A 289 -21.60 -14.57 -14.53
N GLN A 290 -21.01 -14.60 -13.34
CA GLN A 290 -20.80 -13.42 -12.48
C GLN A 290 -19.58 -12.60 -12.89
N GLY A 291 -18.57 -13.21 -13.49
CA GLY A 291 -17.34 -12.54 -13.91
C GLY A 291 -17.58 -11.40 -14.89
N GLY A 292 -18.59 -11.53 -15.77
CA GLY A 292 -19.01 -10.47 -16.68
C GLY A 292 -19.79 -9.31 -16.04
N GLN A 293 -20.26 -9.47 -14.81
CA GLN A 293 -21.08 -8.43 -14.14
C GLN A 293 -20.37 -7.68 -13.02
N LEU A 294 -19.40 -8.29 -12.34
CA LEU A 294 -18.72 -7.67 -11.18
C LEU A 294 -17.28 -7.21 -11.45
N SER A 295 -16.64 -7.71 -12.48
CA SER A 295 -15.27 -7.33 -12.86
C SER A 295 -15.17 -7.22 -14.38
N ASN A 296 -14.27 -6.39 -14.89
CA ASN A 296 -13.97 -6.32 -16.33
C ASN A 296 -13.25 -7.59 -16.86
N LEU A 297 -13.37 -8.72 -16.15
CA LEU A 297 -12.76 -9.98 -16.51
C LEU A 297 -13.54 -10.66 -17.64
N VAL A 298 -12.84 -10.98 -18.71
CA VAL A 298 -13.35 -11.76 -19.84
C VAL A 298 -12.64 -13.12 -19.86
N ILE A 299 -13.41 -14.21 -19.75
CA ILE A 299 -12.90 -15.55 -20.03
C ILE A 299 -13.00 -15.75 -21.54
N GLN A 300 -11.85 -15.67 -22.22
CA GLN A 300 -11.79 -15.57 -23.68
C GLN A 300 -12.25 -16.86 -24.39
N ASP A 301 -12.13 -18.00 -23.73
CA ASP A 301 -12.39 -19.33 -24.26
C ASP A 301 -13.55 -20.05 -23.55
N GLU A 302 -14.45 -19.31 -22.92
CA GLU A 302 -15.54 -19.84 -22.08
C GLU A 302 -16.42 -20.89 -22.79
N SER A 303 -16.70 -20.68 -24.09
CA SER A 303 -17.49 -21.58 -24.90
C SER A 303 -16.80 -22.95 -25.18
N SER A 304 -15.49 -23.01 -24.99
CA SER A 304 -14.64 -24.18 -25.25
C SER A 304 -14.28 -24.95 -23.98
N ILE A 305 -14.71 -24.44 -22.79
CA ILE A 305 -14.42 -25.11 -21.52
C ILE A 305 -15.30 -26.35 -21.38
N GLN A 306 -14.65 -27.51 -21.14
CA GLN A 306 -15.29 -28.81 -21.00
C GLN A 306 -14.89 -29.46 -19.69
N CYS A 307 -15.80 -30.26 -19.11
CA CYS A 307 -15.45 -31.13 -18.00
C CYS A 307 -15.33 -32.57 -18.47
N GLN A 308 -14.48 -33.34 -17.80
CA GLN A 308 -14.31 -34.79 -18.04
C GLN A 308 -15.07 -35.57 -16.96
N PRO A 309 -16.02 -36.44 -17.36
CA PRO A 309 -16.70 -37.36 -16.45
C PRO A 309 -15.70 -38.32 -15.80
N THR A 310 -15.99 -38.75 -14.57
CA THR A 310 -15.19 -39.75 -13.85
C THR A 310 -15.16 -41.11 -14.58
N ASP A 311 -16.22 -41.42 -15.32
CA ASP A 311 -16.30 -42.61 -16.18
C ASP A 311 -15.72 -42.25 -17.56
N GLN A 312 -14.54 -42.80 -17.87
CA GLN A 312 -13.80 -42.55 -19.12
C GLN A 312 -14.54 -42.99 -20.39
N GLN A 313 -15.65 -43.73 -20.29
CA GLN A 313 -16.48 -44.12 -21.43
C GLN A 313 -17.45 -43.00 -21.86
N GLN A 314 -17.63 -41.94 -21.08
CA GLN A 314 -18.49 -40.83 -21.44
C GLN A 314 -17.70 -39.71 -22.13
N PRO A 315 -18.26 -39.08 -23.18
CA PRO A 315 -17.59 -37.96 -23.85
C PRO A 315 -17.50 -36.73 -22.94
N PRO A 316 -16.48 -35.88 -23.13
CA PRO A 316 -16.40 -34.57 -22.46
C PRO A 316 -17.67 -33.75 -22.66
N ARG A 317 -18.07 -32.97 -21.66
CA ARG A 317 -19.29 -32.15 -21.66
C ARG A 317 -18.95 -30.68 -21.53
N PHE A 318 -19.57 -29.82 -22.33
CA PHE A 318 -19.40 -28.39 -22.19
C PHE A 318 -20.04 -27.87 -20.89
N PHE A 319 -19.33 -27.01 -20.16
CA PHE A 319 -19.82 -26.46 -18.89
C PHE A 319 -21.14 -25.72 -19.05
N LEU A 320 -21.24 -24.77 -19.99
CA LEU A 320 -22.41 -23.92 -20.19
C LEU A 320 -23.63 -24.70 -20.75
N ALA A 321 -23.41 -25.72 -21.54
CA ALA A 321 -24.53 -26.48 -22.15
C ALA A 321 -25.23 -27.46 -21.19
N ASN A 322 -24.58 -27.86 -20.09
CA ASN A 322 -25.06 -28.92 -19.20
C ASN A 322 -25.39 -28.46 -17.78
N ALA A 323 -25.17 -27.22 -17.44
CA ALA A 323 -25.48 -26.67 -16.11
C ALA A 323 -26.96 -26.81 -15.75
N ASN A 324 -27.85 -26.78 -16.76
CA ASN A 324 -29.31 -26.81 -16.56
C ASN A 324 -29.95 -28.20 -16.60
N SER A 325 -29.25 -29.27 -17.01
CA SER A 325 -29.95 -30.55 -17.25
C SER A 325 -29.59 -31.69 -16.31
N THR A 326 -28.44 -31.64 -15.62
CA THR A 326 -27.98 -32.78 -14.80
C THR A 326 -27.61 -32.44 -13.37
N CYS A 327 -27.39 -31.19 -13.04
CA CYS A 327 -27.00 -30.74 -11.68
C CYS A 327 -28.10 -29.98 -10.93
N THR A 328 -29.17 -29.58 -11.59
CA THR A 328 -30.27 -28.80 -10.96
C THR A 328 -31.11 -29.64 -9.98
N ASP A 329 -31.28 -30.94 -10.22
CA ASP A 329 -32.10 -31.80 -9.36
C ASP A 329 -31.41 -32.14 -8.03
N ALA A 330 -30.07 -32.23 -8.01
CA ALA A 330 -29.30 -32.45 -6.78
C ALA A 330 -29.19 -31.20 -5.93
N MET A 331 -29.19 -30.02 -6.55
CA MET A 331 -29.05 -28.73 -5.85
C MET A 331 -30.36 -28.26 -5.21
N ALA A 332 -31.50 -28.59 -5.81
CA ALA A 332 -32.82 -28.24 -5.27
C ALA A 332 -33.11 -28.93 -3.93
N ILE A 333 -32.60 -30.14 -3.73
CA ILE A 333 -32.85 -30.92 -2.50
C ILE A 333 -31.91 -30.49 -1.35
N THR A 334 -30.68 -30.06 -1.63
CA THR A 334 -29.71 -29.66 -0.59
C THR A 334 -29.84 -28.21 -0.14
N LEU A 335 -30.32 -27.32 -1.01
CA LEU A 335 -30.45 -25.89 -0.69
C LEU A 335 -31.65 -25.59 0.22
N THR A 336 -32.71 -26.46 0.28
CA THR A 336 -33.91 -26.19 1.09
C THR A 336 -33.77 -26.57 2.56
N ASP A 337 -32.93 -27.56 2.90
CA ASP A 337 -32.87 -28.06 4.29
C ASP A 337 -31.65 -27.50 5.07
N GLN A 338 -30.52 -27.26 4.41
CA GLN A 338 -29.31 -26.76 5.06
C GLN A 338 -29.28 -25.21 5.16
N SER A 339 -29.99 -24.52 4.28
CA SER A 339 -30.03 -23.06 4.23
C SER A 339 -30.81 -22.47 5.41
N TRP A 340 -31.96 -23.04 5.81
CA TRP A 340 -32.77 -22.52 6.91
C TRP A 340 -32.12 -22.67 8.27
N SER A 341 -31.43 -23.79 8.55
CA SER A 341 -30.72 -23.98 9.81
C SER A 341 -29.51 -23.08 9.97
N GLN A 342 -28.77 -22.83 8.87
CA GLN A 342 -27.62 -21.91 8.88
C GLN A 342 -28.09 -20.45 8.98
N VAL A 343 -29.10 -20.03 8.25
CA VAL A 343 -29.69 -18.68 8.35
C VAL A 343 -30.24 -18.43 9.74
N LEU A 344 -30.93 -19.43 10.33
CA LEU A 344 -31.45 -19.31 11.69
C LEU A 344 -30.34 -19.21 12.75
N SER A 345 -29.28 -20.00 12.61
CA SER A 345 -28.14 -19.96 13.52
C SER A 345 -27.35 -18.65 13.41
N ILE A 346 -27.16 -18.12 12.20
CA ILE A 346 -26.55 -16.81 11.96
C ILE A 346 -27.43 -15.69 12.52
N ALA A 347 -28.75 -15.76 12.32
CA ALA A 347 -29.67 -14.77 12.86
C ALA A 347 -29.67 -14.77 14.40
N ILE A 348 -29.66 -15.94 15.04
CA ILE A 348 -29.56 -16.08 16.51
C ILE A 348 -28.21 -15.55 17.01
N SER A 349 -27.12 -15.87 16.34
CA SER A 349 -25.80 -15.39 16.75
C SER A 349 -25.64 -13.88 16.58
N LEU A 350 -26.18 -13.30 15.50
CA LEU A 350 -26.21 -11.85 15.29
C LEU A 350 -27.08 -11.12 16.33
N THR A 351 -28.25 -11.66 16.66
CA THR A 351 -29.12 -11.08 17.71
C THR A 351 -28.46 -11.16 19.07
N ALA A 352 -27.84 -12.28 19.43
CA ALA A 352 -27.05 -12.42 20.65
C ALA A 352 -25.89 -11.44 20.71
N LEU A 353 -25.14 -11.27 19.62
CA LEU A 353 -24.07 -10.28 19.50
C LEU A 353 -24.58 -8.84 19.67
N CYS A 354 -25.73 -8.49 19.06
CA CYS A 354 -26.34 -7.18 19.24
C CYS A 354 -26.73 -6.91 20.69
N ILE A 355 -27.31 -7.90 21.38
CA ILE A 355 -27.65 -7.80 22.79
C ILE A 355 -26.40 -7.59 23.66
N VAL A 356 -25.32 -8.36 23.41
CA VAL A 356 -24.04 -8.19 24.12
C VAL A 356 -23.47 -6.79 23.88
N ILE A 357 -23.47 -6.31 22.65
CA ILE A 357 -22.99 -4.95 22.33
C ILE A 357 -23.85 -3.89 23.01
N ALA A 358 -25.16 -4.06 23.05
CA ALA A 358 -26.07 -3.14 23.74
C ALA A 358 -25.79 -3.11 25.25
N VAL A 359 -25.67 -4.27 25.89
CA VAL A 359 -25.33 -4.38 27.32
C VAL A 359 -23.97 -3.77 27.64
N VAL A 360 -22.93 -4.09 26.83
CA VAL A 360 -21.58 -3.52 26.99
C VAL A 360 -21.62 -2.00 26.79
N SER A 361 -22.39 -1.51 25.83
CA SER A 361 -22.57 -0.07 25.58
C SER A 361 -23.22 0.63 26.76
N VAL A 362 -24.25 0.04 27.35
CA VAL A 362 -24.91 0.57 28.55
C VAL A 362 -23.94 0.57 29.74
N ILE A 363 -23.23 -0.53 29.98
CA ILE A 363 -22.22 -0.62 31.03
C ILE A 363 -21.13 0.45 30.82
N PHE A 364 -20.63 0.58 29.60
CA PHE A 364 -19.63 1.59 29.25
C PHE A 364 -20.18 3.01 29.47
N PHE A 365 -21.45 3.27 29.10
CA PHE A 365 -22.06 4.57 29.29
C PHE A 365 -22.25 4.92 30.77
N VAL A 366 -22.72 3.98 31.59
CA VAL A 366 -22.92 4.16 33.04
C VAL A 366 -21.60 4.32 33.78
N PHE A 367 -20.64 3.46 33.46
CA PHE A 367 -19.33 3.44 34.16
C PHE A 367 -18.23 4.22 33.45
N ARG A 368 -18.56 5.04 32.45
CA ARG A 368 -17.58 5.79 31.62
C ARG A 368 -16.60 6.63 32.45
N THR A 369 -17.07 7.27 33.52
CA THR A 369 -16.22 8.14 34.34
C THR A 369 -15.31 7.35 35.26
N PRO A 370 -15.78 6.43 36.09
CA PRO A 370 -14.91 5.61 36.93
C PRO A 370 -13.95 4.74 36.12
N LEU A 371 -14.39 4.22 34.98
CA LEU A 371 -13.53 3.40 34.10
C LEU A 371 -12.36 4.20 33.52
N ARG A 372 -12.59 5.45 33.10
CA ARG A 372 -11.53 6.33 32.60
C ARG A 372 -10.49 6.68 33.68
N VAL A 373 -10.95 6.96 34.88
CA VAL A 373 -10.06 7.25 36.02
C VAL A 373 -9.25 6.01 36.40
N TRP A 374 -9.87 4.85 36.40
CA TRP A 374 -9.21 3.58 36.68
C TRP A 374 -8.16 3.20 35.63
N LEU A 375 -8.49 3.34 34.33
CA LEU A 375 -7.55 3.10 33.24
C LEU A 375 -6.35 4.05 33.30
N HIS A 376 -6.58 5.32 33.64
CA HIS A 376 -5.49 6.28 33.82
C HIS A 376 -4.60 5.90 35.00
N SER A 377 -5.19 5.51 36.13
CA SER A 377 -4.44 5.12 37.32
C SER A 377 -3.58 3.87 37.13
N LYS A 378 -4.07 2.88 36.35
CA LYS A 378 -3.40 1.58 36.19
C LYS A 378 -2.46 1.51 34.99
N TYR A 379 -2.80 2.22 33.89
CA TYR A 379 -2.08 2.10 32.61
C TYR A 379 -1.57 3.45 32.05
N GLY A 380 -1.79 4.56 32.76
CA GLY A 380 -1.38 5.90 32.30
C GLY A 380 -2.14 6.43 31.05
N VAL A 381 -3.18 5.70 30.59
CA VAL A 381 -3.89 6.03 29.34
C VAL A 381 -5.05 7.01 29.63
N ARG A 382 -5.00 8.20 29.03
CA ARG A 382 -6.11 9.18 29.11
C ARG A 382 -7.07 9.01 27.93
N MET A 383 -8.27 8.53 28.16
CA MET A 383 -9.34 8.52 27.16
C MET A 383 -10.06 9.89 27.13
N CYS A 384 -9.79 10.66 26.10
CA CYS A 384 -10.37 11.99 25.92
C CYS A 384 -11.76 11.95 25.28
N SER A 385 -12.73 12.60 25.91
CA SER A 385 -13.94 13.06 25.26
C SER A 385 -13.69 14.44 24.64
N SER A 386 -14.23 14.70 23.46
CA SER A 386 -13.91 15.83 22.56
C SER A 386 -13.97 17.26 23.18
N SER A 387 -14.38 17.40 24.42
CA SER A 387 -14.55 18.72 25.07
C SER A 387 -13.58 19.03 26.21
N THR A 388 -12.77 18.07 26.66
CA THR A 388 -11.96 18.23 27.88
C THR A 388 -10.47 17.93 27.76
N CYS A 389 -10.01 17.38 26.62
CA CYS A 389 -8.59 17.13 26.41
C CYS A 389 -8.01 18.03 25.33
N VAL A 390 -6.95 18.71 25.64
CA VAL A 390 -6.08 19.35 24.67
C VAL A 390 -5.34 18.24 23.92
N ARG A 391 -5.81 17.94 22.71
CA ARG A 391 -5.20 16.95 21.81
C ARG A 391 -3.79 17.42 21.47
N LYS A 392 -2.75 16.72 21.89
CA LYS A 392 -1.42 16.84 21.29
C LYS A 392 -1.52 16.49 19.81
N LYS A 393 -1.79 17.46 18.93
CA LYS A 393 -1.45 17.37 17.53
C LYS A 393 0.05 17.57 17.44
N SER A 394 0.76 16.54 17.04
CA SER A 394 2.11 16.65 16.51
C SER A 394 2.02 17.39 15.16
N SER A 395 2.09 18.70 15.21
CA SER A 395 2.49 19.59 14.12
C SER A 395 2.60 21.00 14.72
N GLY A 396 3.80 21.55 14.71
CA GLY A 396 4.24 22.91 14.89
C GLY A 396 3.21 23.95 15.31
N GLY A 397 2.98 24.12 16.61
CA GLY A 397 2.14 25.18 17.15
C GLY A 397 2.60 25.54 18.56
N VAL A 398 3.14 26.74 18.70
CA VAL A 398 3.72 27.44 19.83
C VAL A 398 2.67 27.68 20.93
N GLN A 399 2.21 26.70 21.71
CA GLN A 399 1.25 27.03 22.79
C GLN A 399 1.40 26.22 24.09
N SER A 400 2.37 25.30 24.17
CA SER A 400 2.61 24.51 25.40
C SER A 400 3.95 24.84 26.10
N ARG A 401 4.80 25.70 25.52
CA ARG A 401 6.11 26.06 26.07
C ARG A 401 6.09 27.28 27.02
N ASP A 402 4.98 28.02 27.05
CA ASP A 402 4.92 29.30 27.79
C ASP A 402 4.24 29.20 29.17
N LYS A 403 3.85 27.99 29.59
CA LYS A 403 3.25 27.77 30.91
C LYS A 403 4.34 27.57 31.96
N LEU A 404 4.36 28.40 32.99
CA LEU A 404 5.35 28.37 34.07
C LEU A 404 4.96 27.40 35.18
N TYR A 405 3.67 27.12 35.36
CA TYR A 405 3.11 26.30 36.40
C TYR A 405 2.10 25.31 35.84
N ASP A 406 2.01 24.13 36.48
CA ASP A 406 1.04 23.09 36.10
C ASP A 406 -0.37 23.44 36.57
N ALA A 407 -0.52 24.02 37.74
CA ALA A 407 -1.81 24.49 38.23
C ALA A 407 -1.67 25.74 39.09
N PHE A 408 -2.69 26.60 39.01
CA PHE A 408 -2.91 27.69 39.97
C PHE A 408 -3.93 27.24 41.02
N VAL A 409 -3.61 27.32 42.28
CA VAL A 409 -4.47 26.93 43.40
C VAL A 409 -4.93 28.16 44.17
N SER A 410 -6.24 28.41 44.09
CA SER A 410 -6.90 29.48 44.84
C SER A 410 -7.66 28.91 46.04
N TYR A 411 -7.45 29.44 47.20
CA TYR A 411 -8.00 28.97 48.45
C TYR A 411 -8.10 30.08 49.50
N SER A 412 -8.94 29.87 50.54
CA SER A 412 -9.02 30.76 51.68
C SER A 412 -7.81 30.60 52.62
N VAL A 413 -7.37 31.67 53.24
CA VAL A 413 -6.32 31.61 54.27
C VAL A 413 -6.61 30.59 55.36
N LYS A 414 -7.90 30.35 55.66
CA LYS A 414 -8.30 29.31 56.64
C LYS A 414 -8.10 27.88 56.13
N ASP A 415 -7.92 27.67 54.83
CA ASP A 415 -7.65 26.36 54.19
C ASP A 415 -6.15 26.14 53.93
N GLU A 416 -5.29 27.07 54.38
CA GLU A 416 -3.86 27.07 54.11
C GLU A 416 -3.16 25.78 54.58
N ASP A 417 -3.51 25.30 55.74
CA ASP A 417 -2.95 24.06 56.29
C ASP A 417 -3.29 22.86 55.42
N PHE A 418 -4.53 22.76 54.96
CA PHE A 418 -4.96 21.70 54.03
C PHE A 418 -4.20 21.77 52.70
N VAL A 419 -4.03 22.97 52.16
CA VAL A 419 -3.33 23.13 50.89
C VAL A 419 -1.85 22.81 51.02
N ASN A 420 -1.18 23.34 52.02
CA ASN A 420 0.27 23.17 52.21
C ASN A 420 0.65 21.78 52.66
N GLN A 421 -0.06 21.17 53.63
CA GLN A 421 0.29 19.88 54.17
C GLN A 421 -0.23 18.71 53.31
N VAL A 422 -1.41 18.85 52.70
CA VAL A 422 -2.06 17.74 51.98
C VAL A 422 -1.84 17.88 50.46
N LEU A 423 -2.22 18.97 49.83
CA LEU A 423 -2.13 19.11 48.40
C LEU A 423 -0.69 19.28 47.91
N VAL A 424 0.07 20.19 48.52
CA VAL A 424 1.47 20.42 48.13
C VAL A 424 2.33 19.24 48.50
N GLY A 425 2.14 18.64 49.69
CA GLY A 425 2.88 17.47 50.11
C GLY A 425 2.74 16.27 49.15
N GLN A 426 1.56 16.08 48.60
CA GLN A 426 1.29 14.95 47.70
C GLN A 426 1.58 15.27 46.22
N LEU A 427 1.50 16.52 45.76
CA LEU A 427 1.68 16.88 44.35
C LEU A 427 3.07 17.41 44.04
N GLU A 428 3.67 18.25 44.91
CA GLU A 428 5.00 18.79 44.68
C GLU A 428 6.14 17.91 45.25
N GLN A 429 5.91 17.23 46.38
CA GLN A 429 6.98 16.56 47.12
C GLN A 429 7.02 15.05 46.97
N SER A 430 5.91 14.38 46.68
CA SER A 430 5.82 12.92 46.71
C SER A 430 6.00 12.22 45.36
N GLU A 431 6.09 12.93 44.26
CA GLU A 431 6.20 12.37 42.91
C GLU A 431 7.39 12.94 42.11
N GLU A 432 8.06 12.08 41.36
CA GLU A 432 9.07 12.48 40.36
C GLU A 432 8.56 12.14 38.96
N PRO A 433 8.35 13.14 38.07
CA PRO A 433 8.48 14.59 38.32
C PRO A 433 7.26 15.15 39.05
N GLY A 434 7.51 15.92 40.13
CA GLY A 434 6.48 16.59 40.89
C GLY A 434 5.79 17.71 40.09
N TYR A 435 4.54 18.00 40.45
CA TYR A 435 3.82 19.15 39.90
C TYR A 435 4.40 20.47 40.41
N LYS A 436 4.43 21.50 39.58
CA LYS A 436 4.79 22.84 40.00
C LYS A 436 3.52 23.66 40.17
N LEU A 437 3.14 23.90 41.43
CA LEU A 437 1.93 24.60 41.77
C LEU A 437 2.22 26.10 42.01
N CYS A 438 1.32 26.98 41.56
CA CYS A 438 1.29 28.40 41.91
C CYS A 438 0.21 28.56 42.97
N LEU A 439 0.60 28.89 44.19
CA LEU A 439 -0.32 29.04 45.33
C LEU A 439 -0.67 30.50 45.56
N GLN A 440 -1.96 30.79 45.78
CA GLN A 440 -2.48 32.13 45.93
C GLN A 440 -1.77 32.93 47.02
N HIS A 441 -1.54 32.34 48.19
CA HIS A 441 -0.96 33.06 49.34
C HIS A 441 0.56 32.86 49.50
N ARG A 442 1.17 31.97 48.74
CA ARG A 442 2.63 31.73 48.75
C ARG A 442 3.35 32.50 47.65
N ASP A 443 2.79 32.51 46.43
CA ASP A 443 3.51 32.95 45.23
C ASP A 443 3.03 34.30 44.67
N LEU A 444 1.94 34.87 45.24
CA LEU A 444 1.41 36.18 44.85
C LEU A 444 1.82 37.26 45.81
N PRO A 445 2.10 38.49 45.33
CA PRO A 445 2.42 39.62 46.19
C PRO A 445 1.24 40.01 47.08
N ASN A 446 1.46 40.20 48.37
CA ASN A 446 0.43 40.49 49.37
C ASN A 446 -0.36 41.78 49.15
N ASN A 447 0.08 42.68 48.24
CA ASN A 447 -0.53 43.98 47.98
C ASN A 447 -1.28 44.05 46.63
N SER A 448 -1.39 42.96 45.88
CA SER A 448 -2.10 42.97 44.60
C SER A 448 -3.56 42.57 44.77
N SER A 449 -4.48 43.30 44.12
CA SER A 449 -5.88 42.87 44.04
C SER A 449 -5.95 41.55 43.25
N ILE A 450 -6.50 40.50 43.88
CA ILE A 450 -6.68 39.19 43.23
C ILE A 450 -7.50 39.30 41.96
N ALA A 451 -8.48 40.20 41.93
CA ALA A 451 -9.33 40.44 40.77
C ALA A 451 -8.53 40.89 39.54
N ASP A 452 -7.49 41.70 39.73
CA ASP A 452 -6.67 42.25 38.65
C ASP A 452 -5.55 41.31 38.22
N THR A 453 -5.03 40.52 39.12
CA THR A 453 -3.91 39.58 38.86
C THR A 453 -4.37 38.21 38.36
N TYR A 454 -5.59 37.81 38.67
CA TYR A 454 -6.15 36.48 38.31
C TYR A 454 -6.09 36.17 36.81
N PRO A 455 -6.49 37.06 35.89
CA PRO A 455 -6.43 36.78 34.46
C PRO A 455 -5.00 36.55 33.95
N SER A 456 -4.03 37.33 34.44
CA SER A 456 -2.63 37.22 34.04
C SER A 456 -2.02 35.91 34.52
N ILE A 457 -2.27 35.49 35.75
CA ILE A 457 -1.78 34.24 36.32
C ILE A 457 -2.43 33.03 35.66
N ALA A 458 -3.71 33.11 35.37
CA ALA A 458 -4.43 32.06 34.66
C ALA A 458 -3.83 31.77 33.27
N THR A 459 -3.20 32.74 32.63
CA THR A 459 -2.48 32.52 31.36
C THR A 459 -1.15 31.81 31.54
N LEU A 460 -0.51 31.94 32.70
CA LEU A 460 0.78 31.32 33.02
C LEU A 460 0.65 29.88 33.57
N CYS A 461 -0.53 29.49 33.98
CA CYS A 461 -0.82 28.18 34.56
C CYS A 461 -1.57 27.28 33.52
N ALA A 462 -1.30 25.98 33.54
CA ALA A 462 -1.95 25.06 32.63
C ALA A 462 -3.37 24.70 33.08
N LYS A 463 -3.64 24.67 34.39
CA LYS A 463 -4.94 24.38 34.98
C LYS A 463 -5.22 25.29 36.17
N GLN A 464 -6.51 25.48 36.45
CA GLN A 464 -6.94 26.25 37.63
C GLN A 464 -7.66 25.31 38.59
N VAL A 465 -7.32 25.42 39.87
CA VAL A 465 -7.86 24.61 40.95
C VAL A 465 -8.41 25.57 42.01
N LEU A 466 -9.66 25.42 42.35
CA LEU A 466 -10.31 26.17 43.43
C LEU A 466 -10.57 25.22 44.59
N VAL A 467 -9.99 25.48 45.74
CA VAL A 467 -10.26 24.75 46.99
C VAL A 467 -11.47 25.39 47.63
N VAL A 468 -12.57 24.67 47.62
CA VAL A 468 -13.89 25.21 47.98
C VAL A 468 -14.29 24.74 49.36
N SER A 469 -14.35 25.70 50.27
CA SER A 469 -14.84 25.60 51.63
C SER A 469 -15.84 26.73 51.91
N LEU A 470 -16.53 26.70 53.04
CA LEU A 470 -17.38 27.84 53.45
C LEU A 470 -16.59 29.13 53.59
N PRO A 471 -15.41 29.14 54.26
CA PRO A 471 -14.53 30.31 54.29
C PRO A 471 -14.14 30.82 52.90
N PHE A 472 -13.87 29.93 51.94
CA PHE A 472 -13.57 30.33 50.56
C PHE A 472 -14.74 31.09 49.90
N LEU A 473 -15.95 30.63 50.09
CA LEU A 473 -17.15 31.26 49.53
C LEU A 473 -17.40 32.65 50.14
N GLU A 474 -17.02 32.85 51.39
CA GLU A 474 -17.22 34.13 52.10
C GLU A 474 -16.10 35.12 51.79
N SER A 475 -14.85 34.70 51.73
CA SER A 475 -13.68 35.59 51.65
C SER A 475 -13.10 35.76 50.24
N GLU A 476 -12.96 34.69 49.49
CA GLU A 476 -12.24 34.68 48.21
C GLU A 476 -13.19 34.73 47.01
N TRP A 477 -14.30 34.02 47.05
CA TRP A 477 -15.26 33.97 45.94
C TRP A 477 -15.77 35.37 45.56
N PRO A 478 -16.14 36.26 46.46
CA PRO A 478 -16.57 37.62 46.10
C PRO A 478 -15.52 38.43 45.32
N LYS A 479 -14.25 38.12 45.51
CA LYS A 479 -13.12 38.81 44.84
C LYS A 479 -12.91 38.25 43.41
N ILE A 480 -13.20 36.96 43.18
CA ILE A 480 -12.96 36.24 41.93
C ILE A 480 -14.18 36.26 41.00
N LYS A 481 -15.39 36.39 41.54
CA LYS A 481 -16.67 36.29 40.80
C LYS A 481 -16.80 37.17 39.56
N TYR A 482 -16.12 38.33 39.53
CA TYR A 482 -16.14 39.23 38.37
C TYR A 482 -15.49 38.66 37.12
N SER A 483 -14.70 37.59 37.24
CA SER A 483 -14.08 36.85 36.15
C SER A 483 -14.85 35.59 35.78
N VAL A 484 -16.14 35.48 36.12
CA VAL A 484 -16.93 34.22 35.89
C VAL A 484 -16.99 33.80 34.42
N GLN A 485 -17.04 34.74 33.48
CA GLN A 485 -17.01 34.40 32.04
C GLN A 485 -15.69 33.75 31.64
N ASP A 486 -14.58 34.26 32.17
CA ASP A 486 -13.25 33.70 31.95
C ASP A 486 -13.07 32.36 32.67
N LEU A 487 -13.58 32.24 33.90
CA LEU A 487 -13.59 30.97 34.64
C LEU A 487 -14.30 29.85 33.89
N ARG A 488 -15.43 30.15 33.23
CA ARG A 488 -16.10 29.13 32.37
C ARG A 488 -15.25 28.74 31.16
N LYS A 489 -14.52 29.69 30.58
CA LYS A 489 -13.61 29.42 29.45
C LYS A 489 -12.47 28.51 29.88
N TRP A 490 -11.93 28.67 31.08
CA TRP A 490 -10.78 27.93 31.60
C TRP A 490 -11.14 26.59 32.24
N LYS A 491 -12.44 26.29 32.46
CA LYS A 491 -12.92 25.05 33.05
C LYS A 491 -12.14 24.67 34.32
N PRO A 492 -12.29 25.39 35.41
CA PRO A 492 -11.57 25.13 36.63
C PRO A 492 -11.92 23.78 37.22
N LEU A 493 -11.00 23.21 38.02
CA LEU A 493 -11.21 22.03 38.82
C LEU A 493 -11.60 22.51 40.25
N LEU A 494 -12.71 22.00 40.75
CA LEU A 494 -13.20 22.36 42.08
C LEU A 494 -12.89 21.23 43.07
N ILE A 495 -12.13 21.51 44.10
CA ILE A 495 -11.89 20.57 45.20
C ILE A 495 -12.77 21.03 46.37
N VAL A 496 -13.79 20.24 46.70
CA VAL A 496 -14.71 20.54 47.77
C VAL A 496 -14.23 19.85 49.06
N THR A 497 -13.84 20.62 50.03
CA THR A 497 -13.29 20.10 51.33
C THR A 497 -14.37 19.83 52.36
N GLN A 498 -15.52 20.56 52.27
CA GLN A 498 -16.64 20.45 53.17
C GLN A 498 -17.95 20.34 52.40
N GLU A 499 -18.95 19.62 52.89
CA GLU A 499 -20.29 19.63 52.29
C GLU A 499 -20.94 20.98 52.44
N LEU A 500 -21.26 21.59 51.29
CA LEU A 500 -21.95 22.88 51.21
C LEU A 500 -23.45 22.67 51.28
N SER A 501 -24.13 23.44 52.15
CA SER A 501 -25.58 23.38 52.25
C SER A 501 -26.26 24.00 51.06
N SER A 502 -27.50 23.62 50.77
CA SER A 502 -28.29 24.22 49.72
C SER A 502 -28.54 25.72 49.92
N LEU A 503 -28.52 26.18 51.18
CA LEU A 503 -28.62 27.60 51.56
C LEU A 503 -27.33 28.41 51.20
N ASP A 504 -26.16 27.82 51.36
CA ASP A 504 -24.89 28.46 50.99
C ASP A 504 -24.75 28.61 49.50
N LEU A 505 -25.20 27.64 48.75
CA LEU A 505 -25.26 27.67 47.27
C LEU A 505 -26.35 28.65 46.77
N ALA A 506 -27.47 28.81 47.48
CA ALA A 506 -28.51 29.75 47.12
C ALA A 506 -28.06 31.23 47.30
N LYS A 507 -27.17 31.49 48.27
CA LYS A 507 -26.57 32.83 48.49
C LYS A 507 -25.60 33.22 47.35
N ASN A 508 -25.08 32.23 46.59
CA ASN A 508 -24.09 32.42 45.51
C ASN A 508 -24.56 31.78 44.21
N PRO A 509 -25.55 32.33 43.50
CA PRO A 509 -26.13 31.70 42.31
C PRO A 509 -25.11 31.47 41.17
N GLU A 510 -24.15 32.38 41.02
CA GLU A 510 -23.06 32.26 40.02
C GLU A 510 -22.14 31.06 40.32
N PHE A 511 -21.83 30.84 41.60
CA PHE A 511 -21.04 29.70 42.03
C PHE A 511 -21.80 28.37 41.81
N ASN A 512 -23.11 28.36 42.07
CA ASN A 512 -23.95 27.18 41.83
C ASN A 512 -23.96 26.80 40.33
N ILE A 513 -23.95 27.76 39.42
CA ILE A 513 -23.81 27.52 37.99
C ILE A 513 -22.42 26.93 37.67
N LEU A 514 -21.36 27.47 38.29
CA LEU A 514 -20.00 26.96 38.10
C LEU A 514 -19.89 25.52 38.61
N MET A 515 -20.46 25.17 39.75
CA MET A 515 -20.50 23.82 40.30
C MET A 515 -21.18 22.80 39.37
N LYS A 516 -22.18 23.22 38.59
CA LYS A 516 -22.86 22.36 37.62
C LYS A 516 -22.08 22.15 36.31
N THR A 517 -21.19 23.07 35.99
CA THR A 517 -20.48 23.07 34.69
C THR A 517 -19.01 22.65 34.81
N ALA A 518 -18.40 22.85 35.96
CA ALA A 518 -17.00 22.50 36.25
C ALA A 518 -16.87 21.04 36.71
N VAL A 519 -15.63 20.55 36.72
CA VAL A 519 -15.32 19.25 37.33
C VAL A 519 -15.20 19.42 38.83
N VAL A 520 -16.05 18.73 39.57
CA VAL A 520 -16.09 18.77 41.04
C VAL A 520 -15.54 17.45 41.59
N ILE A 521 -14.55 17.54 42.48
CA ILE A 521 -13.97 16.41 43.22
C ILE A 521 -14.13 16.70 44.72
N ARG A 522 -14.78 15.79 45.45
CA ARG A 522 -14.95 15.92 46.87
C ARG A 522 -13.79 15.25 47.61
N TRP A 523 -13.27 15.90 48.62
CA TRP A 523 -12.19 15.34 49.45
C TRP A 523 -12.56 14.02 50.09
N SER A 524 -13.83 13.85 50.53
CA SER A 524 -14.34 12.62 51.13
C SER A 524 -14.55 11.47 50.13
N GLU A 525 -14.34 11.69 48.82
CA GLU A 525 -14.67 10.71 47.79
C GLU A 525 -13.58 9.64 47.65
N ALA A 526 -13.97 8.37 47.59
CA ALA A 526 -13.03 7.29 47.33
C ALA A 526 -12.31 7.47 45.98
N GLY A 527 -10.97 7.38 46.01
CA GLY A 527 -10.15 7.60 44.81
C GLY A 527 -9.90 9.07 44.46
N PHE A 528 -10.03 9.99 45.42
CA PHE A 528 -9.78 11.44 45.26
C PHE A 528 -8.48 11.71 44.50
N TRP A 529 -7.36 11.15 44.90
CA TRP A 529 -6.06 11.37 44.24
C TRP A 529 -6.03 10.90 42.81
N ASN A 530 -6.60 9.73 42.50
CA ASN A 530 -6.66 9.22 41.13
C ASN A 530 -7.51 10.12 40.22
N LYS A 531 -8.62 10.66 40.74
CA LYS A 531 -9.46 11.61 40.02
C LYS A 531 -8.74 12.96 39.85
N LEU A 532 -8.10 13.45 40.90
CA LEU A 532 -7.36 14.70 40.84
C LEU A 532 -6.27 14.65 39.78
N LYS A 533 -5.43 13.61 39.79
CA LYS A 533 -4.36 13.39 38.80
C LYS A 533 -4.91 13.18 37.38
N TYR A 534 -6.05 12.54 37.22
CA TYR A 534 -6.68 12.39 35.91
C TYR A 534 -7.07 13.74 35.27
N TYR A 535 -7.52 14.71 36.07
CA TYR A 535 -7.97 16.02 35.59
C TYR A 535 -6.88 17.11 35.60
N LEU A 536 -5.77 16.89 36.30
CA LEU A 536 -4.57 17.73 36.17
C LEU A 536 -3.84 17.45 34.85
N PRO A 537 -3.09 18.43 34.31
CA PRO A 537 -2.20 18.17 33.18
C PRO A 537 -1.11 17.17 33.58
N ASP A 538 -0.40 16.60 32.60
CA ASP A 538 0.85 15.89 32.90
C ASP A 538 1.85 16.89 33.46
N ALA A 539 2.57 16.52 34.54
CA ALA A 539 3.55 17.40 35.15
C ALA A 539 4.53 17.92 34.08
N LEU A 540 4.73 19.24 34.03
CA LEU A 540 5.65 19.83 33.09
C LEU A 540 7.06 19.33 33.45
N ALA A 541 7.67 18.53 32.54
CA ALA A 541 9.06 18.11 32.72
C ALA A 541 9.94 19.37 32.72
N HIS A 542 10.25 19.85 33.91
CA HIS A 542 11.21 20.92 34.06
C HIS A 542 12.58 20.40 33.74
N PHE A 543 13.08 20.68 32.53
CA PHE A 543 14.48 20.47 32.18
C PHE A 543 15.35 21.21 33.19
N THR A 544 15.93 20.50 34.15
CA THR A 544 17.05 20.98 34.96
C THR A 544 18.24 21.17 34.03
N TYR A 545 18.39 22.38 33.54
CA TYR A 545 19.62 22.84 32.90
C TYR A 545 20.69 22.89 34.01
N ARG A 546 21.38 21.76 34.22
CA ARG A 546 22.64 21.74 34.98
C ARG A 546 23.66 22.52 34.13
N ARG A 547 23.88 23.76 34.46
CA ARG A 547 25.08 24.51 34.09
C ARG A 547 26.28 23.76 34.68
N ASN A 548 26.99 22.99 33.85
CA ASN A 548 28.36 22.66 34.17
C ASN A 548 29.19 23.93 33.99
N ILE A 549 29.51 24.56 35.11
CA ILE A 549 30.65 25.43 35.26
C ILE A 549 31.77 24.55 35.76
N ASN A 550 32.68 24.18 34.87
CA ASN A 550 34.14 24.17 35.07
C ASN A 550 34.78 24.00 33.69
#